data_782e131e6cf077a3002d515b95acac74
#
_entry.id   782e131e6cf077a3002d515b95acac74
#
_cell.length_a   1.000
_cell.length_b   1.000
_cell.length_c   1.000
_cell.angle_alpha   90.00
_cell.angle_beta   90.00
_cell.angle_gamma   90.00
#
_symmetry.space_group_name_H-M   'P 1'
#
loop_
_entity.id
_entity.type
_entity.pdbx_description
1 polymer ?
#
loop_
_entity_poly.entity_id
_entity_poly.type
_entity_poly.pdbx_seq_one_letter_code
_entity_poly.pdbx_strand_id
1 'polypeptide(L)'
;MAASFLSRKPDSGLGNIGASPAAPSRNVDWVLLSVQAILTVMGCFVVFSASRTRIDGDPYAFATRQVVFAIAAAVVMFGVMSVDYEWWKDRARFLYGLTLVILALLFLVGIASGEDRISFDLGPLNFQPAEMAKFTTLLMLATYLAEERSD
;
A
#
# COMPACT_ATOMS: atom_id res chain seq x y z
N MET A 1 -49.71 14.39 12.32
CA MET A 1 -49.08 14.37 10.97
C MET A 1 -47.71 15.07 10.97
N ALA A 2 -46.78 14.71 11.84
CA ALA A 2 -45.46 15.40 11.93
C ALA A 2 -44.31 14.49 12.27
N ALA A 3 -44.41 13.16 12.10
CA ALA A 3 -43.37 12.20 12.52
C ALA A 3 -42.63 11.49 11.39
N SER A 4 -42.86 11.85 10.11
CA SER A 4 -42.26 11.15 8.98
C SER A 4 -41.09 11.85 8.31
N PHE A 5 -40.65 13.02 8.81
CA PHE A 5 -39.55 13.79 8.21
C PHE A 5 -38.16 13.50 8.78
N LEU A 6 -38.04 12.73 9.86
CA LEU A 6 -36.77 12.48 10.53
C LEU A 6 -36.10 11.14 10.17
N SER A 7 -36.65 10.38 9.22
CA SER A 7 -36.08 9.08 8.81
C SER A 7 -35.46 9.08 7.41
N ARG A 8 -35.12 10.22 6.84
CA ARG A 8 -34.32 10.23 5.63
C ARG A 8 -32.84 10.27 6.01
N LYS A 9 -32.22 9.08 6.09
CA LYS A 9 -30.77 9.00 6.01
C LYS A 9 -30.32 9.82 4.79
N PRO A 10 -29.38 10.74 4.95
CA PRO A 10 -28.83 11.42 3.77
C PRO A 10 -28.20 10.34 2.89
N ASP A 11 -28.71 10.21 1.66
CA ASP A 11 -28.04 9.47 0.61
C ASP A 11 -26.71 10.21 0.37
N SER A 12 -25.67 9.75 1.07
CA SER A 12 -24.31 10.18 0.77
C SER A 12 -24.02 9.71 -0.65
N GLY A 13 -23.85 10.63 -1.59
CA GLY A 13 -23.54 10.35 -2.99
C GLY A 13 -22.18 9.70 -3.23
N LEU A 14 -21.56 9.19 -2.19
CA LEU A 14 -20.41 8.28 -2.18
C LEU A 14 -21.01 6.88 -2.05
N GLY A 15 -21.17 6.19 -3.18
CA GLY A 15 -21.78 4.89 -3.36
C GLY A 15 -21.83 4.02 -2.11
N ASN A 16 -22.97 3.48 -1.89
CA ASN A 16 -23.44 2.50 -0.89
C ASN A 16 -22.39 1.89 0.06
N ILE A 17 -21.89 2.68 1.00
CA ILE A 17 -20.94 2.26 2.07
C ILE A 17 -21.63 1.34 3.09
N GLY A 18 -22.91 1.02 2.86
CA GLY A 18 -23.74 0.16 3.72
C GLY A 18 -23.89 -1.27 3.24
N ALA A 19 -23.09 -1.73 2.27
CA ALA A 19 -23.10 -3.14 1.88
C ALA A 19 -22.34 -3.95 2.94
N SER A 20 -22.99 -4.99 3.43
CA SER A 20 -22.49 -5.88 4.49
C SER A 20 -21.02 -6.27 4.29
N PRO A 21 -20.24 -6.39 5.39
CA PRO A 21 -18.81 -6.75 5.37
C PRO A 21 -18.49 -8.07 4.63
N ALA A 22 -19.53 -8.89 4.40
CA ALA A 22 -19.40 -10.23 3.82
C ALA A 22 -19.21 -10.29 2.29
N ALA A 23 -19.08 -9.16 1.57
CA ALA A 23 -18.87 -9.17 0.13
C ALA A 23 -17.74 -8.22 -0.29
N PRO A 24 -16.46 -8.60 -0.10
CA PRO A 24 -15.30 -7.77 -0.45
C PRO A 24 -15.29 -7.35 -1.93
N SER A 25 -15.83 -8.16 -2.82
CA SER A 25 -15.89 -7.89 -4.27
C SER A 25 -16.85 -6.74 -4.66
N ARG A 26 -17.79 -6.33 -3.79
CA ARG A 26 -18.73 -5.22 -4.06
C ARG A 26 -18.21 -3.86 -3.66
N ASN A 27 -17.17 -3.80 -2.84
CA ASN A 27 -16.60 -2.56 -2.30
C ASN A 27 -15.31 -2.15 -3.02
N VAL A 28 -14.96 -2.82 -4.13
CA VAL A 28 -13.78 -2.48 -4.92
C VAL A 28 -14.08 -1.24 -5.76
N ASP A 29 -13.30 -0.20 -5.58
CA ASP A 29 -13.31 0.97 -6.46
C ASP A 29 -12.62 0.62 -7.79
N TRP A 30 -13.45 0.29 -8.79
CA TRP A 30 -13.00 -0.09 -10.12
C TRP A 30 -12.25 1.05 -10.83
N VAL A 31 -12.57 2.32 -10.50
CA VAL A 31 -11.89 3.48 -11.08
C VAL A 31 -10.46 3.54 -10.56
N LEU A 32 -10.29 3.42 -9.24
CA LEU A 32 -8.96 3.39 -8.61
C LEU A 32 -8.10 2.25 -9.14
N LEU A 33 -8.69 1.04 -9.24
CA LEU A 33 -8.01 -0.14 -9.75
C LEU A 33 -7.59 0.02 -11.21
N SER A 34 -8.46 0.61 -12.04
CA SER A 34 -8.17 0.87 -13.45
C SER A 34 -7.04 1.88 -13.61
N VAL A 35 -7.06 2.97 -12.85
CA VAL A 35 -5.99 3.98 -12.86
C VAL A 35 -4.67 3.36 -12.44
N GLN A 36 -4.66 2.54 -11.37
CA GLN A 36 -3.47 1.84 -10.90
C GLN A 36 -2.91 0.89 -11.98
N ALA A 37 -3.77 0.14 -12.65
CA ALA A 37 -3.37 -0.77 -13.73
C ALA A 37 -2.75 0.00 -14.91
N ILE A 38 -3.38 1.09 -15.34
CA ILE A 38 -2.88 1.95 -16.42
C ILE A 38 -1.50 2.52 -16.06
N LEU A 39 -1.34 3.07 -14.86
CA LEU A 39 -0.07 3.63 -14.39
C LEU A 39 1.03 2.54 -14.32
N THR A 40 0.70 1.34 -13.89
CA THR A 40 1.64 0.21 -13.85
C THR A 40 2.10 -0.17 -15.26
N VAL A 41 1.17 -0.29 -16.20
CA VAL A 41 1.49 -0.59 -17.61
C VAL A 41 2.35 0.52 -18.22
N MET A 42 1.99 1.78 -18.01
CA MET A 42 2.81 2.92 -18.46
C MET A 42 4.22 2.88 -17.87
N GLY A 43 4.35 2.58 -16.57
CA GLY A 43 5.63 2.42 -15.89
C GLY A 43 6.49 1.33 -16.53
N CYS A 44 5.91 0.18 -16.87
CA CYS A 44 6.61 -0.90 -17.59
C CYS A 44 7.10 -0.44 -18.97
N PHE A 45 6.28 0.31 -19.73
CA PHE A 45 6.70 0.86 -21.02
C PHE A 45 7.83 1.88 -20.90
N VAL A 46 7.77 2.77 -19.91
CA VAL A 46 8.82 3.76 -19.67
C VAL A 46 10.15 3.08 -19.32
N VAL A 47 10.13 2.08 -18.42
CA VAL A 47 11.32 1.31 -18.05
C VAL A 47 11.87 0.57 -19.28
N PHE A 48 11.02 -0.06 -20.06
CA PHE A 48 11.44 -0.73 -21.29
C PHE A 48 12.09 0.23 -22.29
N SER A 49 11.48 1.40 -22.51
CA SER A 49 12.01 2.43 -23.41
C SER A 49 13.38 2.97 -22.93
N ALA A 50 13.48 3.25 -21.62
CA ALA A 50 14.72 3.77 -21.03
C ALA A 50 15.86 2.75 -21.00
N SER A 51 15.56 1.45 -20.87
CA SER A 51 16.57 0.40 -20.84
C SER A 51 17.13 0.02 -22.21
N ARG A 52 16.41 0.29 -23.29
CA ARG A 52 16.87 -0.02 -24.66
C ARG A 52 18.09 0.80 -25.10
N THR A 53 18.33 1.95 -24.52
CA THR A 53 19.44 2.84 -24.85
C THR A 53 20.74 2.52 -24.09
N ARG A 54 20.74 1.59 -23.15
CA ARG A 54 21.94 1.16 -22.44
C ARG A 54 22.73 0.18 -23.33
N ILE A 55 23.95 0.60 -23.66
CA ILE A 55 24.85 -0.10 -24.59
C ILE A 55 25.46 -1.37 -23.97
N ASP A 56 25.53 -1.46 -22.64
CA ASP A 56 26.16 -2.54 -21.91
C ASP A 56 25.11 -3.39 -21.16
N GLY A 57 24.75 -4.54 -21.72
CA GLY A 57 23.91 -5.55 -21.08
C GLY A 57 22.68 -5.98 -21.90
N ASP A 58 21.92 -6.92 -21.35
CA ASP A 58 20.67 -7.39 -21.95
C ASP A 58 19.59 -6.27 -21.84
N PRO A 59 19.12 -5.71 -22.97
CA PRO A 59 18.14 -4.61 -22.97
C PRO A 59 16.78 -5.02 -22.37
N TYR A 60 16.54 -6.30 -22.24
CA TYR A 60 15.29 -6.85 -21.68
C TYR A 60 15.36 -7.15 -20.17
N ALA A 61 16.55 -7.22 -19.58
CA ALA A 61 16.73 -7.63 -18.19
C ALA A 61 15.95 -6.73 -17.21
N PHE A 62 16.01 -5.41 -17.39
CA PHE A 62 15.28 -4.45 -16.55
C PHE A 62 13.77 -4.51 -16.77
N ALA A 63 13.34 -4.65 -18.02
CA ALA A 63 11.91 -4.76 -18.35
C ALA A 63 11.31 -6.06 -17.80
N THR A 64 12.00 -7.18 -17.94
CA THR A 64 11.57 -8.47 -17.38
C THR A 64 11.46 -8.39 -15.86
N ARG A 65 12.46 -7.82 -15.19
CA ARG A 65 12.45 -7.62 -13.75
C ARG A 65 11.27 -6.74 -13.31
N GLN A 66 10.99 -5.66 -14.05
CA GLN A 66 9.86 -4.77 -13.78
C GLN A 66 8.51 -5.49 -13.91
N VAL A 67 8.33 -6.29 -14.95
CA VAL A 67 7.09 -7.06 -15.15
C VAL A 67 6.90 -8.10 -14.04
N VAL A 68 7.95 -8.81 -13.66
CA VAL A 68 7.90 -9.79 -12.55
C VAL A 68 7.49 -9.11 -11.25
N PHE A 69 8.09 -7.95 -10.92
CA PHE A 69 7.71 -7.21 -9.73
C PHE A 69 6.30 -6.62 -9.81
N ALA A 70 5.84 -6.18 -10.98
CA ALA A 70 4.48 -5.72 -11.17
C ALA A 70 3.45 -6.84 -10.92
N ILE A 71 3.73 -8.06 -11.39
CA ILE A 71 2.89 -9.23 -11.13
C ILE A 71 2.91 -9.58 -9.63
N ALA A 72 4.08 -9.63 -9.01
CA ALA A 72 4.21 -9.89 -7.58
C ALA A 72 3.46 -8.85 -6.75
N ALA A 73 3.58 -7.56 -7.09
CA ALA A 73 2.85 -6.47 -6.43
C ALA A 73 1.33 -6.61 -6.60
N ALA A 74 0.85 -7.02 -7.78
CA ALA A 74 -0.57 -7.29 -8.02
C ALA A 74 -1.08 -8.44 -7.13
N VAL A 75 -0.32 -9.53 -7.00
CA VAL A 75 -0.67 -10.65 -6.12
C VAL A 75 -0.77 -10.21 -4.66
N VAL A 76 0.22 -9.43 -4.19
CA VAL A 76 0.20 -8.86 -2.83
C VAL A 76 -0.99 -7.93 -2.65
N MET A 77 -1.28 -7.06 -3.61
CA MET A 77 -2.42 -6.14 -3.58
C MET A 77 -3.74 -6.89 -3.41
N PHE A 78 -3.99 -7.92 -4.22
CA PHE A 78 -5.21 -8.73 -4.09
C PHE A 78 -5.25 -9.53 -2.77
N GLY A 79 -4.10 -10.00 -2.28
CA GLY A 79 -3.99 -10.62 -0.97
C GLY A 79 -4.38 -9.66 0.17
N VAL A 80 -3.87 -8.44 0.14
CA VAL A 80 -4.20 -7.41 1.14
C VAL A 80 -5.68 -6.99 1.05
N MET A 81 -6.23 -6.87 -0.17
CA MET A 81 -7.66 -6.55 -0.38
C MET A 81 -8.61 -7.65 0.11
N SER A 82 -8.13 -8.88 0.22
CA SER A 82 -8.93 -10.02 0.71
C SER A 82 -9.04 -10.07 2.24
N VAL A 83 -8.25 -9.26 2.94
CA VAL A 83 -8.25 -9.19 4.41
C VAL A 83 -9.14 -8.04 4.87
N ASP A 84 -10.00 -8.31 5.84
CA ASP A 84 -10.90 -7.31 6.41
C ASP A 84 -10.12 -6.15 7.04
N TYR A 85 -10.63 -4.92 6.85
CA TYR A 85 -9.98 -3.72 7.37
C TYR A 85 -9.92 -3.70 8.91
N GLU A 86 -10.85 -4.35 9.61
CA GLU A 86 -10.84 -4.48 11.07
C GLU A 86 -9.58 -5.18 11.56
N TRP A 87 -9.16 -6.22 10.85
CA TRP A 87 -7.91 -6.93 11.15
C TRP A 87 -6.68 -6.01 11.09
N TRP A 88 -6.65 -5.12 10.10
CA TRP A 88 -5.58 -4.14 9.95
C TRP A 88 -5.64 -3.06 11.04
N LYS A 89 -6.85 -2.60 11.37
CA LYS A 89 -7.09 -1.62 12.42
C LYS A 89 -6.59 -2.12 13.77
N ASP A 90 -6.94 -3.35 14.16
CA ASP A 90 -6.55 -3.94 15.44
C ASP A 90 -5.03 -4.09 15.58
N ARG A 91 -4.35 -4.30 14.45
CA ARG A 91 -2.88 -4.50 14.42
C ARG A 91 -2.09 -3.23 14.09
N ALA A 92 -2.73 -2.15 13.76
CA ALA A 92 -2.09 -0.89 13.34
C ALA A 92 -1.04 -0.41 14.36
N ARG A 93 -1.39 -0.43 15.65
CA ARG A 93 -0.50 0.00 16.74
C ARG A 93 0.74 -0.90 16.85
N PHE A 94 0.54 -2.21 16.73
CA PHE A 94 1.63 -3.19 16.76
C PHE A 94 2.56 -3.04 15.55
N LEU A 95 1.99 -2.95 14.34
CA LEU A 95 2.75 -2.78 13.10
C LEU A 95 3.56 -1.49 13.10
N TYR A 96 2.96 -0.39 13.57
CA TYR A 96 3.65 0.89 13.71
C TYR A 96 4.82 0.79 14.71
N GLY A 97 4.59 0.22 15.89
CA GLY A 97 5.63 0.02 16.89
C GLY A 97 6.78 -0.88 16.37
N LEU A 98 6.45 -1.97 15.69
CA LEU A 98 7.43 -2.86 15.07
C LEU A 98 8.27 -2.12 14.03
N THR A 99 7.64 -1.31 13.18
CA THR A 99 8.35 -0.52 12.17
C THR A 99 9.29 0.49 12.80
N LEU A 100 8.89 1.16 13.89
CA LEU A 100 9.77 2.07 14.62
C LEU A 100 10.99 1.35 15.20
N VAL A 101 10.81 0.14 15.72
CA VAL A 101 11.92 -0.68 16.22
C VAL A 101 12.88 -1.04 15.09
N ILE A 102 12.37 -1.45 13.93
CA ILE A 102 13.21 -1.77 12.75
C ILE A 102 14.00 -0.54 12.28
N LEU A 103 13.36 0.64 12.24
CA LEU A 103 14.04 1.89 11.87
C LEU A 103 15.12 2.26 12.90
N ALA A 104 14.83 2.12 14.18
CA ALA A 104 15.81 2.39 15.25
C ALA A 104 17.00 1.44 15.16
N LEU A 105 16.76 0.15 14.92
CA LEU A 105 17.82 -0.84 14.71
C LEU A 105 18.67 -0.51 13.48
N LEU A 106 18.04 -0.14 12.36
CA LEU A 106 18.77 0.26 11.15
C LEU A 106 19.65 1.49 11.39
N PHE A 107 19.12 2.47 12.13
CA PHE A 107 19.86 3.67 12.50
C PHE A 107 21.07 3.33 13.39
N LEU A 108 20.89 2.49 14.40
CA LEU A 108 21.97 2.04 15.29
C LEU A 108 23.05 1.27 14.54
N VAL A 109 22.65 0.37 13.63
CA VAL A 109 23.59 -0.40 12.80
C VAL A 109 24.33 0.52 11.83
N GLY A 110 23.64 1.50 11.23
CA GLY A 110 24.25 2.52 10.36
C GLY A 110 25.36 3.29 11.08
N ILE A 111 25.08 3.80 12.28
CA ILE A 111 26.07 4.50 13.12
C ILE A 111 27.26 3.57 13.46
N ALA A 112 26.97 2.33 13.86
CA ALA A 112 28.01 1.38 14.26
C ALA A 112 28.92 0.96 13.10
N SER A 113 28.38 0.91 11.87
CA SER A 113 29.12 0.50 10.67
C SER A 113 29.82 1.66 9.96
N GLY A 114 29.57 2.92 10.35
CA GLY A 114 30.07 4.11 9.66
C GLY A 114 29.59 4.26 8.22
N GLU A 115 28.53 3.57 7.84
CA GLU A 115 27.90 3.60 6.53
C GLU A 115 26.48 4.13 6.66
N ASP A 116 26.09 5.00 5.71
CA ASP A 116 24.70 5.45 5.58
C ASP A 116 23.81 4.32 5.01
N ARG A 117 23.55 3.30 5.82
CA ARG A 117 22.67 2.19 5.42
C ARG A 117 21.21 2.62 5.50
N ILE A 118 20.63 2.86 4.34
CA ILE A 118 19.23 3.27 4.19
C ILE A 118 18.34 2.06 3.88
N SER A 119 18.94 0.95 3.45
CA SER A 119 18.24 -0.24 3.00
C SER A 119 18.99 -1.53 3.33
N PHE A 120 18.24 -2.61 3.43
CA PHE A 120 18.80 -3.96 3.52
C PHE A 120 18.86 -4.58 2.13
N ASP A 121 20.08 -4.90 1.66
CA ASP A 121 20.28 -5.64 0.43
C ASP A 121 19.99 -7.13 0.66
N LEU A 122 18.86 -7.59 0.17
CA LEU A 122 18.45 -9.00 0.18
C LEU A 122 18.74 -9.67 -1.19
N GLY A 123 19.83 -9.31 -1.83
CA GLY A 123 20.21 -9.76 -3.16
C GLY A 123 19.41 -9.09 -4.28
N PRO A 124 18.42 -9.75 -4.91
CA PRO A 124 17.64 -9.13 -5.97
C PRO A 124 16.64 -8.07 -5.48
N LEU A 125 16.42 -8.00 -4.15
CA LEU A 125 15.45 -7.12 -3.49
C LEU A 125 16.18 -6.17 -2.54
N ASN A 126 16.00 -4.87 -2.74
CA ASN A 126 16.38 -3.86 -1.75
C ASN A 126 15.17 -3.56 -0.86
N PHE A 127 15.23 -4.01 0.38
CA PHE A 127 14.20 -3.71 1.37
C PHE A 127 14.54 -2.40 2.09
N GLN A 128 13.70 -1.39 1.88
CA GLN A 128 13.84 -0.10 2.53
C GLN A 128 12.78 0.04 3.64
N PRO A 129 13.16 -0.01 4.93
CA PRO A 129 12.21 0.09 6.04
C PRO A 129 11.41 1.40 6.07
N ALA A 130 11.96 2.48 5.48
CA ALA A 130 11.27 3.75 5.35
C ALA A 130 9.97 3.66 4.51
N GLU A 131 9.90 2.77 3.52
CA GLU A 131 8.67 2.54 2.74
C GLU A 131 7.58 1.88 3.61
N MET A 132 7.98 0.92 4.45
CA MET A 132 7.06 0.31 5.42
C MET A 132 6.58 1.33 6.46
N ALA A 133 7.45 2.26 6.87
CA ALA A 133 7.09 3.30 7.83
C ALA A 133 5.99 4.23 7.30
N LYS A 134 6.03 4.60 6.02
CA LYS A 134 4.96 5.40 5.38
C LYS A 134 3.62 4.69 5.48
N PHE A 135 3.58 3.41 5.12
CA PHE A 135 2.35 2.62 5.17
C PHE A 135 1.81 2.48 6.59
N THR A 136 2.66 2.09 7.55
CA THR A 136 2.23 1.87 8.94
C THR A 136 1.84 3.18 9.64
N THR A 137 2.47 4.31 9.29
CA THR A 137 2.07 5.64 9.79
C THR A 137 0.70 6.03 9.26
N LEU A 138 0.42 5.84 7.98
CA LEU A 138 -0.91 6.12 7.41
C LEU A 138 -1.98 5.22 8.02
N LEU A 139 -1.67 3.95 8.24
CA LEU A 139 -2.58 3.00 8.87
C LEU A 139 -2.89 3.40 10.32
N MET A 140 -1.85 3.78 11.09
CA MET A 140 -2.00 4.24 12.46
C MET A 140 -2.81 5.54 12.54
N LEU A 141 -2.54 6.50 11.65
CA LEU A 141 -3.29 7.76 11.58
C LEU A 141 -4.76 7.52 11.24
N ALA A 142 -5.04 6.66 10.26
CA ALA A 142 -6.40 6.31 9.89
C ALA A 142 -7.16 5.65 11.05
N THR A 143 -6.49 4.77 11.81
CA THR A 143 -7.07 4.13 13.00
C THR A 143 -7.37 5.15 14.09
N TYR A 144 -6.44 6.06 14.37
CA TYR A 144 -6.61 7.12 15.37
C TYR A 144 -7.80 8.03 15.04
N LEU A 145 -7.87 8.51 13.80
CA LEU A 145 -8.97 9.38 13.34
C LEU A 145 -10.34 8.67 13.34
N ALA A 146 -10.35 7.35 13.09
CA ALA A 146 -11.57 6.57 13.15
C ALA A 146 -12.07 6.38 14.59
N GLU A 147 -11.17 6.23 15.56
CA GLU A 147 -11.51 6.10 16.98
C GLU A 147 -12.03 7.43 17.52
N GLU A 148 -11.37 8.56 17.23
CA GLU A 148 -11.78 9.89 17.71
C GLU A 148 -13.15 10.33 17.15
N ARG A 149 -13.52 9.83 15.98
CA ARG A 149 -14.83 10.14 15.37
C ARG A 149 -15.98 9.30 15.93
N SER A 150 -15.67 8.24 16.66
CA SER A 150 -16.67 7.34 17.26
C SER A 150 -17.10 7.73 18.67
N ASP A 151 -16.36 8.62 19.32
CA ASP A 151 -16.68 9.26 20.60
C ASP A 151 -17.46 10.58 20.37
#